data_20efc9561b2ac4aaa92b94db846e1b3d
#
_entry.id   20efc9561b2ac4aaa92b94db846e1b3d
#
_cell.length_a   1.000
_cell.length_b   1.000
_cell.length_c   1.000
_cell.angle_alpha   90.00
_cell.angle_beta   90.00
_cell.angle_gamma   90.00
#
_symmetry.space_group_name_H-M   'P 1'
#
loop_
_entity.id
_entity.type
_entity.pdbx_description
1 polymer ?
#
loop_
_entity_poly.entity_id
_entity_poly.type
_entity_poly.pdbx_seq_one_letter_code
_entity_poly.pdbx_strand_id
1 'polypeptide(L)'
;MGISTPVRVSCDASGPAGRWTRRLFKPLLSLALVAAASAAFGAAPARMKIGTTVWIGYGPFYVAEALDLYKKHNLQVSLQVFSDPALIASAIASGAIDGGTLTYDQVIGQVAAGRAQKVVLPIDYSNGGDAIVADKTITRLADFKGQKIGFNPLSPSDFLLTYALKTAGLTDKDISPVSMTPESVPAAMASGQMPIGVTYEPSLSQILGQGGGKKFKVVFSSKETPGLIADVLVFDAKTIQARPVEISAIIGAYLDGLAYMKAKPDDAAKIIGKFMGVTPKQVKEQLSGVYNIPLAEMPKAFAKSADTTSYYGSAEVIGKLLLDKGQIKAIPAIEATMDARFVTALTKK
;
A
#
# COMPACT_ATOMS: atom_id res chain seq x y z
N MET A 1 35.99 -6.51 58.55
CA MET A 1 37.27 -7.24 58.68
C MET A 1 37.61 -7.64 57.22
N GLY A 2 38.64 -7.21 56.57
CA GLY A 2 39.94 -6.70 56.81
C GLY A 2 40.38 -5.89 55.59
N ILE A 3 41.03 -4.85 55.95
CA ILE A 3 41.68 -3.82 55.17
C ILE A 3 43.00 -4.39 54.62
N SER A 4 43.42 -4.03 53.40
CA SER A 4 44.83 -3.99 53.04
C SER A 4 45.10 -2.95 51.97
N THR A 5 45.90 -2.00 52.34
CA THR A 5 46.42 -0.79 51.70
C THR A 5 47.70 -1.07 50.86
N PRO A 6 48.24 -0.08 50.14
CA PRO A 6 49.07 -0.25 48.94
C PRO A 6 50.56 -0.25 49.23
N VAL A 7 51.35 -0.73 48.28
CA VAL A 7 52.83 -0.61 48.31
C VAL A 7 53.26 0.35 47.21
N ARG A 8 53.88 1.48 47.68
CA ARG A 8 54.75 2.36 46.88
C ARG A 8 56.11 1.73 46.81
N VAL A 9 56.75 1.75 45.66
CA VAL A 9 58.21 1.62 45.55
C VAL A 9 58.71 2.78 44.70
N SER A 10 59.45 3.66 45.33
CA SER A 10 60.32 4.67 44.73
C SER A 10 61.73 4.07 44.61
N CYS A 11 62.37 4.31 43.48
CA CYS A 11 63.87 4.28 43.46
C CYS A 11 64.39 5.32 42.49
N ASP A 12 65.15 6.26 43.08
CA ASP A 12 66.07 7.12 42.42
C ASP A 12 67.27 6.37 41.84
N ALA A 13 67.85 6.91 40.76
CA ALA A 13 69.29 6.98 40.63
C ALA A 13 69.75 7.80 39.41
N SER A 14 70.52 8.74 39.68
CA SER A 14 71.27 9.72 38.92
C SER A 14 72.43 9.17 38.05
N GLY A 15 72.66 9.84 36.93
CA GLY A 15 73.92 10.20 36.31
C GLY A 15 74.40 9.37 35.10
N PRO A 16 75.40 9.82 34.27
CA PRO A 16 75.79 11.21 33.95
C PRO A 16 75.81 11.50 32.42
N ALA A 17 76.06 12.77 32.11
CA ALA A 17 76.14 13.38 30.80
C ALA A 17 77.19 12.79 29.86
N GLY A 18 76.81 12.45 28.65
CA GLY A 18 77.66 12.17 27.49
C GLY A 18 77.35 13.10 26.32
N ARG A 19 78.22 14.11 26.10
CA ARG A 19 78.18 14.98 24.90
C ARG A 19 78.49 14.15 23.66
N TRP A 20 77.60 14.10 22.72
CA TRP A 20 77.93 13.72 21.37
C TRP A 20 77.32 14.68 20.34
N THR A 21 78.15 15.04 19.44
CA THR A 21 78.13 16.02 18.36
C THR A 21 76.90 15.97 17.43
N ARG A 22 76.43 17.20 17.14
CA ARG A 22 75.50 17.52 16.09
C ARG A 22 75.98 16.97 14.70
N ARG A 23 75.31 16.01 14.15
CA ARG A 23 75.28 15.79 12.69
C ARG A 23 73.90 16.17 12.19
N LEU A 24 73.88 17.19 11.34
CA LEU A 24 72.75 17.65 10.56
C LEU A 24 72.36 16.56 9.57
N PHE A 25 71.33 15.80 9.88
CA PHE A 25 70.64 15.01 8.86
C PHE A 25 69.38 15.78 8.46
N LYS A 26 69.37 16.28 7.22
CA LYS A 26 68.16 16.77 6.58
C LYS A 26 67.18 15.59 6.45
N PRO A 27 65.96 15.67 6.99
CA PRO A 27 64.91 14.70 6.59
C PRO A 27 64.45 15.10 5.20
N LEU A 28 64.68 14.26 4.24
CA LEU A 28 63.95 14.22 3.01
C LEU A 28 62.48 13.94 3.36
N LEU A 29 61.66 14.98 3.21
CA LEU A 29 60.23 14.90 3.35
C LEU A 29 59.70 14.13 2.13
N SER A 30 59.67 12.81 2.23
CA SER A 30 58.96 11.95 1.28
C SER A 30 57.47 12.17 1.49
N LEU A 31 56.91 13.04 0.67
CA LEU A 31 55.49 13.27 0.55
C LEU A 31 54.89 11.98 -0.03
N ALA A 32 54.59 11.01 0.83
CA ALA A 32 53.76 9.87 0.46
C ALA A 32 52.35 10.42 0.25
N LEU A 33 52.04 10.73 -1.00
CA LEU A 33 50.68 10.99 -1.49
C LEU A 33 49.93 9.66 -1.39
N VAL A 34 49.37 9.40 -0.18
CA VAL A 34 48.37 8.37 -0.01
C VAL A 34 47.15 8.87 -0.78
N ALA A 35 47.10 8.52 -2.05
CA ALA A 35 45.86 8.58 -2.80
C ALA A 35 44.86 7.69 -2.06
N ALA A 36 44.08 8.30 -1.20
CA ALA A 36 42.84 7.72 -0.71
C ALA A 36 41.93 7.54 -1.92
N ALA A 37 42.09 6.43 -2.61
CA ALA A 37 41.08 5.89 -3.49
C ALA A 37 39.91 5.58 -2.54
N SER A 38 39.07 6.58 -2.30
CA SER A 38 37.74 6.39 -1.76
C SER A 38 37.03 5.52 -2.79
N ALA A 39 37.18 4.20 -2.65
CA ALA A 39 36.27 3.27 -3.30
C ALA A 39 34.89 3.72 -2.85
N ALA A 40 34.19 4.40 -3.71
CA ALA A 40 32.78 4.62 -3.59
C ALA A 40 32.13 3.23 -3.66
N PHE A 41 32.21 2.50 -2.54
CA PHE A 41 31.32 1.39 -2.30
C PHE A 41 29.93 2.03 -2.29
N GLY A 42 29.24 1.97 -3.43
CA GLY A 42 27.86 2.41 -3.50
C GLY A 42 27.14 1.77 -2.32
N ALA A 43 26.53 2.58 -1.45
CA ALA A 43 25.79 2.07 -0.33
C ALA A 43 24.81 1.00 -0.84
N ALA A 44 24.75 -0.14 -0.15
CA ALA A 44 23.83 -1.20 -0.52
C ALA A 44 22.41 -0.60 -0.63
N PRO A 45 21.60 -1.05 -1.62
CA PRO A 45 20.26 -0.53 -1.79
C PRO A 45 19.47 -0.60 -0.49
N ALA A 46 18.79 0.49 -0.15
CA ALA A 46 17.91 0.50 1.01
C ALA A 46 16.80 -0.55 0.83
N ARG A 47 16.32 -1.11 1.92
CA ARG A 47 15.29 -2.16 1.88
C ARG A 47 13.98 -1.64 2.45
N MET A 48 12.86 -1.98 1.79
CA MET A 48 11.52 -1.71 2.29
C MET A 48 10.60 -2.91 2.08
N LYS A 49 9.74 -3.14 3.08
CA LYS A 49 8.67 -4.14 3.02
C LYS A 49 7.35 -3.41 2.81
N ILE A 50 6.65 -3.75 1.75
CA ILE A 50 5.35 -3.14 1.40
C ILE A 50 4.27 -4.22 1.46
N GLY A 51 3.30 -4.02 2.34
CA GLY A 51 2.12 -4.87 2.39
C GLY A 51 1.19 -4.58 1.23
N THR A 52 0.65 -5.62 0.62
CA THR A 52 -0.30 -5.49 -0.49
C THR A 52 -1.31 -6.64 -0.45
N THR A 53 -2.38 -6.53 -1.20
CA THR A 53 -3.27 -7.64 -1.54
C THR A 53 -3.19 -7.92 -3.03
N VAL A 54 -3.79 -9.02 -3.48
CA VAL A 54 -3.90 -9.31 -4.92
C VAL A 54 -5.02 -8.45 -5.50
N TRP A 55 -4.64 -7.39 -6.21
CA TRP A 55 -5.54 -6.46 -6.86
C TRP A 55 -5.01 -6.05 -8.22
N ILE A 56 -5.89 -6.02 -9.22
CA ILE A 56 -5.49 -5.72 -10.62
C ILE A 56 -4.91 -4.31 -10.76
N GLY A 57 -5.39 -3.33 -9.99
CA GLY A 57 -4.91 -1.93 -10.00
C GLY A 57 -3.48 -1.76 -9.50
N TYR A 58 -2.94 -2.72 -8.76
CA TYR A 58 -1.54 -2.72 -8.30
C TYR A 58 -0.56 -3.25 -9.35
N GLY A 59 -1.01 -3.50 -10.57
CA GLY A 59 -0.19 -3.94 -11.70
C GLY A 59 1.14 -3.18 -11.87
N PRO A 60 1.22 -1.83 -11.69
CA PRO A 60 2.49 -1.11 -11.78
C PRO A 60 3.55 -1.59 -10.78
N PHE A 61 3.17 -1.97 -9.54
CA PHE A 61 4.09 -2.53 -8.55
C PHE A 61 4.58 -3.92 -8.96
N TYR A 62 3.70 -4.77 -9.51
CA TYR A 62 4.07 -6.11 -9.98
C TYR A 62 5.04 -6.04 -11.17
N VAL A 63 4.82 -5.08 -12.06
CA VAL A 63 5.75 -4.79 -13.17
C VAL A 63 7.08 -4.27 -12.64
N ALA A 64 7.05 -3.35 -11.64
CA ALA A 64 8.26 -2.81 -11.03
C ALA A 64 9.10 -3.91 -10.36
N GLU A 65 8.47 -4.87 -9.69
CA GLU A 65 9.16 -6.02 -9.08
C GLU A 65 9.74 -6.94 -10.14
N ALA A 66 8.93 -7.35 -11.13
CA ALA A 66 9.35 -8.32 -12.14
C ALA A 66 10.48 -7.81 -13.07
N LEU A 67 10.56 -6.49 -13.27
CA LEU A 67 11.57 -5.84 -14.12
C LEU A 67 12.70 -5.17 -13.33
N ASP A 68 12.79 -5.45 -12.01
CA ASP A 68 13.80 -4.86 -11.12
C ASP A 68 13.85 -3.31 -11.17
N LEU A 69 12.68 -2.65 -11.39
CA LEU A 69 12.65 -1.19 -11.52
C LEU A 69 12.99 -0.50 -10.19
N TYR A 70 12.76 -1.12 -9.05
CA TYR A 70 13.20 -0.60 -7.75
C TYR A 70 14.72 -0.40 -7.68
N LYS A 71 15.50 -1.27 -8.31
CA LYS A 71 16.98 -1.15 -8.34
C LYS A 71 17.45 0.09 -9.07
N LYS A 72 16.72 0.55 -10.11
CA LYS A 72 17.03 1.82 -10.81
C LYS A 72 16.93 3.03 -9.88
N HIS A 73 16.13 2.92 -8.83
CA HIS A 73 15.96 3.93 -7.79
C HIS A 73 16.78 3.64 -6.53
N ASN A 74 17.81 2.78 -6.62
CA ASN A 74 18.66 2.36 -5.51
C ASN A 74 17.89 1.80 -4.31
N LEU A 75 16.82 1.03 -4.58
CA LEU A 75 15.93 0.46 -3.58
C LEU A 75 15.72 -1.04 -3.84
N GLN A 76 15.56 -1.80 -2.77
CA GLN A 76 15.08 -3.18 -2.78
C GLN A 76 13.72 -3.22 -2.07
N VAL A 77 12.67 -3.58 -2.78
CA VAL A 77 11.34 -3.74 -2.21
C VAL A 77 10.99 -5.21 -2.12
N SER A 78 10.30 -5.59 -1.05
CA SER A 78 9.65 -6.89 -0.89
C SER A 78 8.15 -6.63 -0.77
N LEU A 79 7.37 -7.10 -1.73
CA LEU A 79 5.91 -7.08 -1.66
C LEU A 79 5.45 -8.26 -0.79
N GLN A 80 4.83 -7.95 0.35
CA GLN A 80 4.22 -8.94 1.23
C GLN A 80 2.72 -9.00 0.98
N VAL A 81 2.26 -10.10 0.42
CA VAL A 81 0.83 -10.31 0.10
C VAL A 81 0.06 -10.75 1.34
N PHE A 82 -1.04 -10.07 1.60
CA PHE A 82 -2.00 -10.38 2.66
C PHE A 82 -3.29 -10.91 2.03
N SER A 83 -3.76 -12.06 2.49
CA SER A 83 -5.08 -12.60 2.09
C SER A 83 -6.23 -11.82 2.73
N ASP A 84 -5.99 -11.20 3.89
CA ASP A 84 -6.92 -10.29 4.53
C ASP A 84 -6.40 -8.86 4.45
N PRO A 85 -6.94 -8.00 3.55
CA PRO A 85 -6.52 -6.61 3.38
C PRO A 85 -6.70 -5.76 4.63
N ALA A 86 -7.62 -6.13 5.54
CA ALA A 86 -7.82 -5.41 6.79
C ALA A 86 -6.61 -5.48 7.75
N LEU A 87 -5.72 -6.46 7.56
CA LEU A 87 -4.53 -6.64 8.39
C LEU A 87 -3.35 -5.73 7.99
N ILE A 88 -3.32 -5.20 6.76
CA ILE A 88 -2.20 -4.38 6.25
C ILE A 88 -2.01 -3.13 7.12
N ALA A 89 -3.09 -2.43 7.41
CA ALA A 89 -3.03 -1.21 8.22
C ALA A 89 -2.49 -1.46 9.65
N SER A 90 -2.81 -2.60 10.24
CA SER A 90 -2.28 -3.00 11.55
C SER A 90 -0.80 -3.41 11.46
N ALA A 91 -0.38 -4.04 10.36
CA ALA A 91 1.02 -4.39 10.12
C ALA A 91 1.90 -3.15 9.93
N ILE A 92 1.39 -2.09 9.27
CA ILE A 92 2.06 -0.77 9.21
C ILE A 92 2.18 -0.17 10.62
N ALA A 93 1.09 -0.14 11.38
CA ALA A 93 1.07 0.47 12.71
C ALA A 93 2.00 -0.23 13.72
N SER A 94 2.20 -1.53 13.59
CA SER A 94 3.13 -2.31 14.43
C SER A 94 4.60 -2.23 13.97
N GLY A 95 4.87 -1.69 12.77
CA GLY A 95 6.20 -1.68 12.16
C GLY A 95 6.64 -3.05 11.58
N ALA A 96 5.73 -4.01 11.43
CA ALA A 96 6.02 -5.29 10.78
C ALA A 96 6.33 -5.13 9.28
N ILE A 97 5.75 -4.10 8.67
CA ILE A 97 6.02 -3.62 7.32
C ILE A 97 6.22 -2.10 7.34
N ASP A 98 6.97 -1.58 6.37
CA ASP A 98 7.30 -0.15 6.30
C ASP A 98 6.10 0.70 5.80
N GLY A 99 5.31 0.16 4.90
CA GLY A 99 4.14 0.80 4.29
C GLY A 99 3.27 -0.22 3.58
N GLY A 100 2.21 0.20 2.92
CA GLY A 100 1.32 -0.72 2.21
C GLY A 100 0.30 -0.04 1.32
N THR A 101 -0.36 -0.85 0.51
CA THR A 101 -1.51 -0.44 -0.29
C THR A 101 -2.80 -0.66 0.51
N LEU A 102 -3.62 0.37 0.59
CA LEU A 102 -4.91 0.38 1.28
C LEU A 102 -5.93 1.09 0.40
N THR A 103 -7.20 1.00 0.77
CA THR A 103 -8.22 1.92 0.26
C THR A 103 -8.40 3.11 1.19
N TYR A 104 -8.87 4.24 0.66
CA TYR A 104 -8.90 5.50 1.41
C TYR A 104 -9.86 5.48 2.61
N ASP A 105 -10.94 4.70 2.55
CA ASP A 105 -11.82 4.45 3.71
C ASP A 105 -11.07 3.80 4.88
N GLN A 106 -10.17 2.85 4.58
CA GLN A 106 -9.31 2.24 5.60
C GLN A 106 -8.39 3.28 6.24
N VAL A 107 -7.80 4.19 5.43
CA VAL A 107 -6.95 5.27 5.96
C VAL A 107 -7.73 6.18 6.90
N ILE A 108 -8.95 6.60 6.51
CA ILE A 108 -9.83 7.40 7.36
C ILE A 108 -10.09 6.68 8.69
N GLY A 109 -10.42 5.39 8.65
CA GLY A 109 -10.63 4.57 9.85
C GLY A 109 -9.41 4.51 10.76
N GLN A 110 -8.21 4.35 10.20
CA GLN A 110 -6.96 4.31 10.96
C GLN A 110 -6.65 5.64 11.63
N VAL A 111 -6.78 6.76 10.90
CA VAL A 111 -6.51 8.09 11.45
C VAL A 111 -7.55 8.45 12.51
N ALA A 112 -8.82 8.11 12.31
CA ALA A 112 -9.86 8.26 13.32
C ALA A 112 -9.61 7.44 14.61
N ALA A 113 -8.91 6.30 14.47
CA ALA A 113 -8.44 5.48 15.59
C ALA A 113 -7.14 5.98 16.23
N GLY A 114 -6.64 7.16 15.84
CA GLY A 114 -5.42 7.78 16.37
C GLY A 114 -4.11 7.26 15.78
N ARG A 115 -4.14 6.48 14.69
CA ARG A 115 -2.94 6.01 13.99
C ARG A 115 -2.55 7.01 12.91
N ALA A 116 -1.31 7.49 12.96
CA ALA A 116 -0.82 8.56 12.07
C ALA A 116 -0.40 8.02 10.70
N GLN A 117 -1.30 7.35 10.00
CA GLN A 117 -1.08 6.83 8.64
C GLN A 117 -1.48 7.88 7.60
N LYS A 118 -0.68 8.00 6.53
CA LYS A 118 -0.90 9.01 5.50
C LYS A 118 -0.74 8.44 4.10
N VAL A 119 -1.64 8.85 3.23
CA VAL A 119 -1.54 8.64 1.78
C VAL A 119 -0.37 9.46 1.23
N VAL A 120 0.54 8.80 0.52
CA VAL A 120 1.66 9.47 -0.18
C VAL A 120 1.55 9.40 -1.70
N LEU A 121 0.73 8.46 -2.21
CA LEU A 121 0.47 8.28 -3.65
C LEU A 121 -0.96 7.79 -3.86
N PRO A 122 -1.78 8.46 -4.69
CA PRO A 122 -2.98 7.88 -5.26
C PRO A 122 -2.59 6.85 -6.34
N ILE A 123 -3.16 5.67 -6.28
CA ILE A 123 -2.82 4.55 -7.19
C ILE A 123 -3.87 4.45 -8.30
N ASP A 124 -5.10 4.16 -7.92
CA ASP A 124 -6.21 3.97 -8.83
C ASP A 124 -7.57 4.25 -8.17
N TYR A 125 -8.59 4.27 -9.01
CA TYR A 125 -9.99 4.18 -8.61
C TYR A 125 -10.58 2.90 -9.17
N SER A 126 -11.26 2.13 -8.32
CA SER A 126 -12.08 1.03 -8.79
C SER A 126 -13.28 1.57 -9.59
N ASN A 127 -13.50 1.01 -10.76
CA ASN A 127 -14.56 1.39 -11.71
C ASN A 127 -15.26 0.14 -12.26
N GLY A 128 -15.74 -0.70 -11.37
CA GLY A 128 -16.35 -1.98 -11.66
C GLY A 128 -15.51 -3.19 -11.27
N GLY A 129 -14.27 -2.98 -10.80
CA GLY A 129 -13.38 -4.04 -10.29
C GLY A 129 -13.77 -4.57 -8.92
N ASP A 130 -14.49 -3.79 -8.12
CA ASP A 130 -15.20 -4.23 -6.91
C ASP A 130 -16.68 -4.39 -7.20
N ALA A 131 -17.29 -5.49 -6.72
CA ALA A 131 -18.69 -5.75 -6.99
C ALA A 131 -19.38 -6.61 -5.93
N ILE A 132 -20.68 -6.42 -5.84
CA ILE A 132 -21.62 -7.31 -5.17
C ILE A 132 -22.18 -8.25 -6.24
N VAL A 133 -21.90 -9.53 -6.09
CA VAL A 133 -22.32 -10.59 -6.99
C VAL A 133 -23.39 -11.43 -6.30
N ALA A 134 -24.44 -11.77 -7.00
CA ALA A 134 -25.51 -12.58 -6.46
C ALA A 134 -25.95 -13.68 -7.45
N ASP A 135 -26.63 -14.69 -6.93
CA ASP A 135 -27.39 -15.63 -7.75
C ASP A 135 -28.35 -14.85 -8.65
N LYS A 136 -28.58 -15.37 -9.88
CA LYS A 136 -29.42 -14.68 -10.88
C LYS A 136 -30.86 -14.45 -10.44
N THR A 137 -31.34 -15.20 -9.46
CA THR A 137 -32.68 -15.02 -8.88
C THR A 137 -32.81 -13.75 -8.02
N ILE A 138 -31.67 -13.24 -7.49
CA ILE A 138 -31.61 -12.00 -6.72
C ILE A 138 -31.34 -10.85 -7.67
N THR A 139 -32.29 -9.93 -7.85
CA THR A 139 -32.22 -8.94 -8.92
C THR A 139 -32.04 -7.50 -8.48
N ARG A 140 -32.35 -7.19 -7.23
CA ARG A 140 -32.32 -5.83 -6.67
C ARG A 140 -31.69 -5.85 -5.29
N LEU A 141 -31.12 -4.74 -4.87
CA LEU A 141 -30.57 -4.58 -3.52
C LEU A 141 -31.62 -4.81 -2.42
N ALA A 142 -32.90 -4.48 -2.69
CA ALA A 142 -33.98 -4.74 -1.74
C ALA A 142 -34.18 -6.25 -1.43
N ASP A 143 -33.77 -7.12 -2.37
CA ASP A 143 -33.86 -8.57 -2.22
C ASP A 143 -32.78 -9.13 -1.25
N PHE A 144 -31.86 -8.28 -0.75
CA PHE A 144 -30.81 -8.65 0.21
C PHE A 144 -31.35 -8.86 1.62
N LYS A 145 -32.54 -8.35 1.91
CA LYS A 145 -33.14 -8.49 3.25
C LYS A 145 -33.26 -9.95 3.66
N GLY A 146 -32.66 -10.28 4.82
CA GLY A 146 -32.61 -11.65 5.36
C GLY A 146 -31.59 -12.58 4.70
N GLN A 147 -30.91 -12.15 3.64
CA GLN A 147 -29.97 -13.00 2.90
C GLN A 147 -28.62 -13.11 3.62
N LYS A 148 -27.95 -14.25 3.43
CA LYS A 148 -26.54 -14.42 3.80
C LYS A 148 -25.67 -13.70 2.79
N ILE A 149 -24.79 -12.83 3.25
CA ILE A 149 -23.85 -12.07 2.41
C ILE A 149 -22.42 -12.29 2.89
N GLY A 150 -21.58 -12.85 2.03
CA GLY A 150 -20.17 -13.08 2.29
C GLY A 150 -19.33 -11.87 1.89
N PHE A 151 -18.52 -11.35 2.81
CA PHE A 151 -17.61 -10.23 2.54
C PHE A 151 -16.48 -10.18 3.57
N ASN A 152 -15.45 -9.39 3.29
CA ASN A 152 -14.36 -9.14 4.24
C ASN A 152 -14.66 -7.86 5.03
N PRO A 153 -14.85 -7.92 6.37
CA PRO A 153 -15.06 -6.74 7.19
C PRO A 153 -13.86 -5.79 7.19
N LEU A 154 -14.10 -4.49 7.36
CA LEU A 154 -13.07 -3.42 7.41
C LEU A 154 -12.20 -3.34 6.15
N SER A 155 -12.74 -3.73 5.02
CA SER A 155 -12.10 -3.74 3.70
C SER A 155 -12.96 -2.99 2.66
N PRO A 156 -12.46 -2.79 1.42
CA PRO A 156 -13.29 -2.23 0.34
C PRO A 156 -14.61 -2.95 0.14
N SER A 157 -14.64 -4.28 0.33
CA SER A 157 -15.89 -5.06 0.22
C SER A 157 -16.93 -4.67 1.26
N ASP A 158 -16.49 -4.40 2.50
CA ASP A 158 -17.36 -3.90 3.57
C ASP A 158 -17.91 -2.50 3.26
N PHE A 159 -17.05 -1.62 2.77
CA PHE A 159 -17.44 -0.28 2.33
C PHE A 159 -18.50 -0.34 1.21
N LEU A 160 -18.23 -1.12 0.15
CA LEU A 160 -19.15 -1.25 -0.99
C LEU A 160 -20.52 -1.81 -0.57
N LEU A 161 -20.52 -2.85 0.28
CA LEU A 161 -21.75 -3.43 0.82
C LEU A 161 -22.55 -2.41 1.61
N THR A 162 -21.88 -1.71 2.53
CA THR A 162 -22.52 -0.71 3.39
C THR A 162 -23.13 0.42 2.57
N TYR A 163 -22.41 0.90 1.55
CA TYR A 163 -22.91 1.91 0.63
C TYR A 163 -24.15 1.41 -0.14
N ALA A 164 -24.08 0.21 -0.72
CA ALA A 164 -25.19 -0.40 -1.46
C ALA A 164 -26.44 -0.62 -0.57
N LEU A 165 -26.27 -1.14 0.66
CA LEU A 165 -27.37 -1.30 1.62
C LEU A 165 -28.04 0.04 1.93
N LYS A 166 -27.22 1.09 2.19
CA LYS A 166 -27.75 2.44 2.47
C LYS A 166 -28.57 2.99 1.29
N THR A 167 -28.16 2.78 0.05
CA THR A 167 -28.93 3.23 -1.12
C THR A 167 -30.26 2.52 -1.26
N ALA A 168 -30.39 1.30 -0.72
CA ALA A 168 -31.61 0.52 -0.69
C ALA A 168 -32.47 0.75 0.59
N GLY A 169 -32.05 1.64 1.47
CA GLY A 169 -32.71 1.85 2.77
C GLY A 169 -32.52 0.70 3.75
N LEU A 170 -31.49 -0.13 3.54
CA LEU A 170 -31.14 -1.27 4.38
C LEU A 170 -29.89 -0.96 5.23
N THR A 171 -29.69 -1.79 6.24
CA THR A 171 -28.53 -1.76 7.16
C THR A 171 -27.96 -3.15 7.34
N ASP A 172 -26.82 -3.28 8.01
CA ASP A 172 -26.23 -4.57 8.39
C ASP A 172 -27.19 -5.44 9.24
N LYS A 173 -28.17 -4.83 9.92
CA LYS A 173 -29.19 -5.55 10.72
C LYS A 173 -30.25 -6.24 9.85
N ASP A 174 -30.38 -5.82 8.61
CA ASP A 174 -31.36 -6.38 7.67
C ASP A 174 -30.83 -7.59 6.90
N ILE A 175 -29.56 -7.95 7.08
CA ILE A 175 -28.88 -9.05 6.40
C ILE A 175 -28.28 -10.04 7.40
N SER A 176 -27.79 -11.19 6.91
CA SER A 176 -26.99 -12.14 7.69
C SER A 176 -25.53 -12.09 7.23
N PRO A 177 -24.68 -11.23 7.85
CA PRO A 177 -23.31 -11.03 7.41
C PRO A 177 -22.44 -12.26 7.70
N VAL A 178 -21.59 -12.66 6.75
CA VAL A 178 -20.63 -13.77 6.89
C VAL A 178 -19.24 -13.26 6.56
N SER A 179 -18.38 -13.20 7.57
CA SER A 179 -16.99 -12.78 7.41
C SER A 179 -16.18 -13.84 6.63
N MET A 180 -15.52 -13.42 5.57
CA MET A 180 -14.61 -14.27 4.78
C MET A 180 -13.62 -13.42 3.99
N THR A 181 -12.46 -14.01 3.66
CA THR A 181 -11.48 -13.33 2.79
C THR A 181 -12.00 -13.26 1.35
N PRO A 182 -11.57 -12.25 0.57
CA PRO A 182 -12.02 -12.09 -0.82
C PRO A 182 -11.80 -13.33 -1.69
N GLU A 183 -10.71 -14.04 -1.49
CA GLU A 183 -10.36 -15.26 -2.24
C GLU A 183 -11.24 -16.47 -1.89
N SER A 184 -11.89 -16.47 -0.71
CA SER A 184 -12.79 -17.56 -0.31
C SER A 184 -14.23 -17.38 -0.82
N VAL A 185 -14.62 -16.16 -1.19
CA VAL A 185 -15.97 -15.86 -1.71
C VAL A 185 -16.34 -16.73 -2.92
N PRO A 186 -15.48 -16.92 -3.95
CA PRO A 186 -15.81 -17.76 -5.12
C PRO A 186 -16.19 -19.20 -4.77
N ALA A 187 -15.46 -19.83 -3.84
CA ALA A 187 -15.74 -21.19 -3.41
C ALA A 187 -17.03 -21.29 -2.60
N ALA A 188 -17.28 -20.34 -1.70
CA ALA A 188 -18.50 -20.27 -0.89
C ALA A 188 -19.75 -20.07 -1.77
N MET A 189 -19.68 -19.26 -2.82
CA MET A 189 -20.77 -19.08 -3.77
C MET A 189 -20.95 -20.30 -4.67
N ALA A 190 -19.86 -20.93 -5.14
CA ALA A 190 -19.90 -22.13 -5.95
C ALA A 190 -20.64 -23.28 -5.28
N SER A 191 -20.36 -23.49 -3.98
CA SER A 191 -20.99 -24.55 -3.17
C SER A 191 -22.48 -24.31 -2.85
N GLY A 192 -22.99 -23.10 -3.13
CA GLY A 192 -24.36 -22.69 -2.77
C GLY A 192 -24.53 -22.30 -1.31
N GLN A 193 -23.45 -22.24 -0.51
CA GLN A 193 -23.52 -21.78 0.88
C GLN A 193 -23.79 -20.29 0.99
N MET A 194 -23.42 -19.53 -0.05
CA MET A 194 -23.50 -18.07 -0.09
C MET A 194 -24.22 -17.61 -1.36
N PRO A 195 -25.45 -17.09 -1.28
CA PRO A 195 -26.18 -16.58 -2.42
C PRO A 195 -25.68 -15.23 -2.93
N ILE A 196 -25.03 -14.44 -2.04
CA ILE A 196 -24.49 -13.10 -2.33
C ILE A 196 -23.07 -13.04 -1.81
N GLY A 197 -22.15 -12.51 -2.61
CA GLY A 197 -20.76 -12.26 -2.22
C GLY A 197 -20.33 -10.87 -2.64
N VAL A 198 -19.50 -10.24 -1.80
CA VAL A 198 -18.86 -8.97 -2.13
C VAL A 198 -17.35 -9.21 -2.21
N THR A 199 -16.79 -8.91 -3.35
CA THR A 199 -15.37 -9.14 -3.62
C THR A 199 -14.90 -8.23 -4.76
N TYR A 200 -13.66 -8.42 -5.16
CA TYR A 200 -13.01 -7.67 -6.23
C TYR A 200 -12.18 -8.60 -7.13
N GLU A 201 -11.60 -8.06 -8.21
CA GLU A 201 -10.77 -8.83 -9.12
C GLU A 201 -9.49 -9.37 -8.44
N PRO A 202 -9.09 -10.62 -8.69
CA PRO A 202 -9.59 -11.55 -9.72
C PRO A 202 -10.78 -12.42 -9.26
N SER A 203 -11.17 -12.40 -7.99
CA SER A 203 -12.23 -13.26 -7.43
C SER A 203 -13.58 -12.98 -8.07
N LEU A 204 -13.87 -11.72 -8.42
CA LEU A 204 -15.08 -11.32 -9.14
C LEU A 204 -15.23 -12.10 -10.47
N SER A 205 -14.20 -12.06 -11.31
CA SER A 205 -14.18 -12.79 -12.59
C SER A 205 -14.32 -14.31 -12.42
N GLN A 206 -13.72 -14.87 -11.35
CA GLN A 206 -13.86 -16.29 -11.03
C GLN A 206 -15.31 -16.67 -10.73
N ILE A 207 -16.03 -15.84 -9.95
CA ILE A 207 -17.45 -16.07 -9.66
C ILE A 207 -18.27 -15.97 -10.93
N LEU A 208 -18.09 -14.91 -11.71
CA LEU A 208 -18.85 -14.67 -12.93
C LEU A 208 -18.63 -15.76 -13.99
N GLY A 209 -17.47 -16.42 -14.02
CA GLY A 209 -17.17 -17.54 -14.90
C GLY A 209 -17.86 -18.87 -14.52
N GLN A 210 -18.35 -18.99 -13.29
CA GLN A 210 -18.95 -20.22 -12.80
C GLN A 210 -20.24 -20.57 -13.55
N GLY A 211 -20.47 -21.89 -13.75
CA GLY A 211 -21.63 -22.37 -14.49
C GLY A 211 -21.68 -21.84 -15.92
N GLY A 212 -20.52 -21.61 -16.56
CA GLY A 212 -20.44 -21.03 -17.90
C GLY A 212 -20.98 -19.60 -17.98
N GLY A 213 -20.86 -18.83 -16.92
CA GLY A 213 -21.32 -17.44 -16.83
C GLY A 213 -22.84 -17.30 -16.64
N LYS A 214 -23.54 -18.40 -16.32
CA LYS A 214 -25.00 -18.41 -16.21
C LYS A 214 -25.56 -18.42 -14.81
N LYS A 215 -24.70 -18.65 -13.79
CA LYS A 215 -25.13 -18.84 -12.39
C LYS A 215 -25.25 -17.52 -11.62
N PHE A 216 -24.29 -16.62 -11.79
CA PHE A 216 -24.20 -15.39 -11.03
C PHE A 216 -24.22 -14.13 -11.90
N LYS A 217 -24.48 -12.99 -11.29
CA LYS A 217 -24.43 -11.67 -11.92
C LYS A 217 -24.00 -10.59 -10.94
N VAL A 218 -23.48 -9.50 -11.44
CA VAL A 218 -23.26 -8.27 -10.67
C VAL A 218 -24.62 -7.61 -10.42
N VAL A 219 -24.88 -7.25 -9.17
CA VAL A 219 -26.08 -6.49 -8.74
C VAL A 219 -25.72 -5.04 -8.45
N PHE A 220 -24.51 -4.80 -7.97
CA PHE A 220 -23.97 -3.47 -7.66
C PHE A 220 -22.45 -3.49 -7.80
N SER A 221 -21.82 -2.41 -8.19
CA SER A 221 -20.37 -2.34 -8.35
C SER A 221 -19.81 -0.95 -8.01
N SER A 222 -18.49 -0.83 -8.00
CA SER A 222 -17.81 0.45 -7.84
C SER A 222 -18.08 1.47 -8.95
N LYS A 223 -18.70 1.08 -10.05
CA LYS A 223 -19.20 2.01 -11.09
C LYS A 223 -20.25 2.98 -10.54
N GLU A 224 -21.05 2.51 -9.58
CA GLU A 224 -22.08 3.31 -8.91
C GLU A 224 -21.52 4.19 -7.77
N THR A 225 -20.20 4.06 -7.49
CA THR A 225 -19.51 4.79 -6.43
C THR A 225 -18.22 5.45 -6.94
N PRO A 226 -18.26 6.26 -8.01
CA PRO A 226 -17.05 6.79 -8.63
C PRO A 226 -16.19 7.56 -7.62
N GLY A 227 -14.88 7.23 -7.58
CA GLY A 227 -13.90 7.84 -6.68
C GLY A 227 -13.98 7.44 -5.21
N LEU A 228 -14.99 6.68 -4.78
CA LEU A 228 -15.15 6.30 -3.36
C LEU A 228 -14.30 5.07 -2.97
N ILE A 229 -13.98 4.18 -3.91
CA ILE A 229 -13.00 3.12 -3.70
C ILE A 229 -11.72 3.56 -4.41
N ALA A 230 -10.89 4.27 -3.67
CA ALA A 230 -9.61 4.81 -4.13
C ALA A 230 -8.46 4.03 -3.47
N ASP A 231 -7.64 3.39 -4.27
CA ASP A 231 -6.45 2.69 -3.82
C ASP A 231 -5.27 3.65 -3.67
N VAL A 232 -4.55 3.49 -2.58
CA VAL A 232 -3.52 4.43 -2.14
C VAL A 232 -2.30 3.72 -1.57
N LEU A 233 -1.11 4.32 -1.74
CA LEU A 233 0.09 3.91 -1.03
C LEU A 233 0.20 4.70 0.27
N VAL A 234 0.39 3.99 1.38
CA VAL A 234 0.31 4.53 2.74
C VAL A 234 1.55 4.20 3.54
N PHE A 235 2.02 5.16 4.33
CA PHE A 235 3.05 4.96 5.34
C PHE A 235 2.64 5.60 6.67
N ASP A 236 3.22 5.11 7.76
CA ASP A 236 3.14 5.79 9.04
C ASP A 236 3.94 7.10 9.01
N ALA A 237 3.49 8.12 9.75
CA ALA A 237 4.13 9.43 9.81
C ALA A 237 5.61 9.38 10.22
N LYS A 238 5.99 8.42 11.08
CA LYS A 238 7.41 8.22 11.47
C LYS A 238 8.24 7.73 10.29
N THR A 239 7.73 6.77 9.52
CA THR A 239 8.40 6.27 8.31
C THR A 239 8.52 7.38 7.26
N ILE A 240 7.47 8.19 7.08
CA ILE A 240 7.48 9.35 6.17
C ILE A 240 8.56 10.36 6.56
N GLN A 241 8.76 10.59 7.85
CA GLN A 241 9.79 11.50 8.34
C GLN A 241 11.21 10.90 8.23
N ALA A 242 11.37 9.62 8.55
CA ALA A 242 12.67 8.96 8.61
C ALA A 242 13.19 8.53 7.23
N ARG A 243 12.32 8.21 6.27
CA ARG A 243 12.67 7.54 5.01
C ARG A 243 12.04 8.19 3.76
N PRO A 244 12.05 9.54 3.63
CA PRO A 244 11.40 10.23 2.51
C PRO A 244 12.03 9.92 1.14
N VAL A 245 13.34 9.60 1.12
CA VAL A 245 14.07 9.27 -0.12
C VAL A 245 13.61 7.91 -0.65
N GLU A 246 13.48 6.90 0.20
CA GLU A 246 13.02 5.56 -0.17
C GLU A 246 11.55 5.57 -0.60
N ILE A 247 10.71 6.38 0.05
CA ILE A 247 9.32 6.56 -0.37
C ILE A 247 9.25 7.17 -1.76
N SER A 248 10.07 8.21 -2.04
CA SER A 248 10.18 8.80 -3.37
C SER A 248 10.66 7.79 -4.41
N ALA A 249 11.60 6.91 -4.03
CA ALA A 249 12.11 5.83 -4.87
C ALA A 249 11.03 4.79 -5.22
N ILE A 250 10.20 4.39 -4.25
CA ILE A 250 9.04 3.50 -4.51
C ILE A 250 8.08 4.14 -5.50
N ILE A 251 7.74 5.42 -5.29
CA ILE A 251 6.83 6.16 -6.17
C ILE A 251 7.42 6.26 -7.58
N GLY A 252 8.72 6.53 -7.70
CA GLY A 252 9.41 6.55 -9.00
C GLY A 252 9.32 5.20 -9.73
N ALA A 253 9.58 4.10 -9.02
CA ALA A 253 9.49 2.76 -9.59
C ALA A 253 8.03 2.38 -9.97
N TYR A 254 7.04 2.79 -9.18
CA TYR A 254 5.63 2.65 -9.53
C TYR A 254 5.30 3.37 -10.84
N LEU A 255 5.75 4.62 -11.00
CA LEU A 255 5.52 5.41 -12.22
C LEU A 255 6.23 4.80 -13.45
N ASP A 256 7.43 4.25 -13.27
CA ASP A 256 8.12 3.48 -14.33
C ASP A 256 7.29 2.25 -14.72
N GLY A 257 6.73 1.52 -13.75
CA GLY A 257 5.83 0.40 -13.97
C GLY A 257 4.55 0.79 -14.72
N LEU A 258 3.93 1.90 -14.32
CA LEU A 258 2.74 2.45 -14.97
C LEU A 258 3.03 2.87 -16.43
N ALA A 259 4.18 3.51 -16.65
CA ALA A 259 4.63 3.86 -18.00
C ALA A 259 4.90 2.62 -18.86
N TYR A 260 5.48 1.57 -18.28
CA TYR A 260 5.70 0.31 -18.96
C TYR A 260 4.37 -0.37 -19.36
N MET A 261 3.38 -0.40 -18.48
CA MET A 261 2.05 -0.95 -18.79
C MET A 261 1.41 -0.24 -19.98
N LYS A 262 1.56 1.08 -20.06
CA LYS A 262 1.07 1.89 -21.18
C LYS A 262 1.82 1.61 -22.48
N ALA A 263 3.15 1.48 -22.42
CA ALA A 263 3.99 1.30 -23.58
C ALA A 263 4.00 -0.14 -24.13
N LYS A 264 3.84 -1.14 -23.25
CA LYS A 264 3.92 -2.57 -23.57
C LYS A 264 2.80 -3.36 -22.89
N PRO A 265 1.53 -3.10 -23.24
CA PRO A 265 0.37 -3.67 -22.53
C PRO A 265 0.32 -5.20 -22.57
N ASP A 266 0.77 -5.83 -23.66
CA ASP A 266 0.78 -7.29 -23.78
C ASP A 266 1.81 -7.95 -22.87
N ASP A 267 3.01 -7.37 -22.78
CA ASP A 267 4.05 -7.89 -21.90
C ASP A 267 3.73 -7.61 -20.43
N ALA A 268 3.19 -6.44 -20.13
CA ALA A 268 2.68 -6.12 -18.80
C ALA A 268 1.58 -7.09 -18.36
N ALA A 269 0.65 -7.43 -19.27
CA ALA A 269 -0.42 -8.39 -18.96
C ALA A 269 0.14 -9.80 -18.64
N LYS A 270 1.24 -10.23 -19.28
CA LYS A 270 1.91 -11.49 -18.94
C LYS A 270 2.52 -11.44 -17.53
N ILE A 271 3.18 -10.33 -17.19
CA ILE A 271 3.82 -10.12 -15.88
C ILE A 271 2.75 -10.11 -14.79
N ILE A 272 1.73 -9.28 -14.93
CA ILE A 272 0.63 -9.13 -13.98
C ILE A 272 -0.11 -10.46 -13.82
N GLY A 273 -0.41 -11.14 -14.94
CA GLY A 273 -1.10 -12.43 -14.92
C GLY A 273 -0.32 -13.51 -14.18
N LYS A 274 1.01 -13.52 -14.31
CA LYS A 274 1.88 -14.42 -13.54
C LYS A 274 1.81 -14.16 -12.03
N PHE A 275 1.79 -12.88 -11.63
CA PHE A 275 1.69 -12.52 -10.21
C PHE A 275 0.32 -12.89 -9.63
N MET A 276 -0.75 -12.60 -10.35
CA MET A 276 -2.13 -12.79 -9.91
C MET A 276 -2.67 -14.23 -10.13
N GLY A 277 -1.94 -15.09 -10.82
CA GLY A 277 -2.41 -16.45 -11.17
C GLY A 277 -3.53 -16.47 -12.21
N VAL A 278 -3.59 -15.47 -13.12
CA VAL A 278 -4.60 -15.36 -14.18
C VAL A 278 -3.94 -15.25 -15.56
N THR A 279 -4.72 -15.50 -16.62
CA THR A 279 -4.21 -15.38 -18.00
C THR A 279 -4.03 -13.92 -18.41
N PRO A 280 -3.12 -13.60 -19.36
CA PRO A 280 -2.96 -12.25 -19.88
C PRO A 280 -4.25 -11.66 -20.49
N LYS A 281 -5.14 -12.51 -21.03
CA LYS A 281 -6.46 -12.10 -21.52
C LYS A 281 -7.33 -11.60 -20.36
N GLN A 282 -7.39 -12.36 -19.27
CA GLN A 282 -8.14 -11.97 -18.06
C GLN A 282 -7.59 -10.68 -17.44
N VAL A 283 -6.27 -10.49 -17.43
CA VAL A 283 -5.65 -9.21 -16.96
C VAL A 283 -6.21 -8.04 -17.76
N LYS A 284 -6.24 -8.13 -19.09
CA LYS A 284 -6.77 -7.04 -19.95
C LYS A 284 -8.25 -6.78 -19.71
N GLU A 285 -9.03 -7.84 -19.50
CA GLU A 285 -10.45 -7.73 -19.18
C GLU A 285 -10.66 -7.06 -17.82
N GLN A 286 -9.91 -7.47 -16.79
CA GLN A 286 -10.01 -6.93 -15.43
C GLN A 286 -9.52 -5.48 -15.34
N LEU A 287 -8.49 -5.10 -16.08
CA LEU A 287 -7.99 -3.71 -16.13
C LEU A 287 -9.06 -2.72 -16.61
N SER A 288 -10.09 -3.15 -17.35
CA SER A 288 -11.21 -2.29 -17.73
C SER A 288 -12.07 -1.85 -16.53
N GLY A 289 -11.97 -2.55 -15.41
CA GLY A 289 -12.66 -2.25 -14.15
C GLY A 289 -11.87 -1.35 -13.21
N VAL A 290 -10.76 -0.75 -13.67
CA VAL A 290 -9.85 0.07 -12.86
C VAL A 290 -9.36 1.28 -13.66
N TYR A 291 -9.21 2.40 -12.98
CA TYR A 291 -8.57 3.59 -13.54
C TYR A 291 -7.29 3.91 -12.76
N ASN A 292 -6.15 3.41 -13.24
CA ASN A 292 -4.85 3.81 -12.70
C ASN A 292 -4.60 5.29 -13.00
N ILE A 293 -4.38 6.10 -11.94
CA ILE A 293 -4.31 7.55 -12.03
C ILE A 293 -2.99 7.98 -12.69
N PRO A 294 -3.01 8.69 -13.82
CA PRO A 294 -1.80 9.23 -14.44
C PRO A 294 -1.16 10.30 -13.54
N LEU A 295 0.19 10.42 -13.55
CA LEU A 295 0.91 11.40 -12.73
C LEU A 295 0.34 12.82 -12.85
N ALA A 296 -0.02 13.25 -14.06
CA ALA A 296 -0.58 14.58 -14.29
C ALA A 296 -1.92 14.84 -13.58
N GLU A 297 -2.65 13.79 -13.21
CA GLU A 297 -3.95 13.88 -12.54
C GLU A 297 -3.85 13.65 -11.03
N MET A 298 -2.78 13.01 -10.54
CA MET A 298 -2.60 12.71 -9.12
C MET A 298 -2.74 13.93 -8.18
N PRO A 299 -2.30 15.15 -8.53
CA PRO A 299 -2.51 16.33 -7.68
C PRO A 299 -3.98 16.64 -7.41
N LYS A 300 -4.90 16.27 -8.32
CA LYS A 300 -6.34 16.50 -8.14
C LYS A 300 -6.90 15.74 -6.94
N ALA A 301 -6.37 14.54 -6.65
CA ALA A 301 -6.78 13.75 -5.51
C ALA A 301 -6.53 14.47 -4.17
N PHE A 302 -5.49 15.31 -4.10
CA PHE A 302 -5.12 16.07 -2.90
C PHE A 302 -5.73 17.49 -2.87
N ALA A 303 -6.39 17.93 -3.94
CA ALA A 303 -6.96 19.27 -4.02
C ALA A 303 -8.29 19.35 -3.26
N LYS A 304 -8.56 20.49 -2.63
CA LYS A 304 -9.88 20.77 -2.01
C LYS A 304 -10.96 20.84 -3.07
N SER A 305 -11.85 19.87 -3.08
CA SER A 305 -12.97 19.75 -4.02
C SER A 305 -14.09 18.94 -3.39
N ALA A 306 -15.32 19.19 -3.81
CA ALA A 306 -16.48 18.36 -3.47
C ALA A 306 -16.58 17.09 -4.36
N ASP A 307 -15.76 17.00 -5.42
CA ASP A 307 -15.69 15.83 -6.28
C ASP A 307 -15.14 14.63 -5.51
N THR A 308 -15.76 13.48 -5.68
CA THR A 308 -15.36 12.24 -4.97
C THR A 308 -14.03 11.64 -5.45
N THR A 309 -13.47 12.13 -6.55
CA THR A 309 -12.09 11.84 -6.96
C THR A 309 -11.04 12.62 -6.16
N SER A 310 -11.47 13.61 -5.35
CA SER A 310 -10.65 14.29 -4.35
C SER A 310 -10.84 13.63 -2.98
N TYR A 311 -9.76 13.52 -2.20
CA TYR A 311 -9.82 13.02 -0.83
C TYR A 311 -10.68 13.88 0.10
N TYR A 312 -10.90 15.16 -0.21
CA TYR A 312 -11.83 16.00 0.54
C TYR A 312 -13.29 15.61 0.25
N GLY A 313 -13.66 15.49 -1.03
CA GLY A 313 -15.04 15.13 -1.41
C GLY A 313 -15.37 13.66 -1.05
N SER A 314 -14.45 12.74 -1.29
CA SER A 314 -14.66 11.32 -0.92
C SER A 314 -14.73 11.14 0.60
N ALA A 315 -13.89 11.84 1.38
CA ALA A 315 -13.90 11.73 2.84
C ALA A 315 -15.22 12.19 3.48
N GLU A 316 -15.91 13.13 2.89
CA GLU A 316 -17.24 13.55 3.38
C GLU A 316 -18.24 12.38 3.30
N VAL A 317 -18.27 11.69 2.16
CA VAL A 317 -19.17 10.55 1.92
C VAL A 317 -18.73 9.34 2.76
N ILE A 318 -17.45 8.98 2.69
CA ILE A 318 -16.86 7.85 3.40
C ILE A 318 -16.98 8.04 4.91
N GLY A 319 -16.55 9.20 5.41
CA GLY A 319 -16.56 9.50 6.84
C GLY A 319 -17.97 9.43 7.44
N LYS A 320 -18.98 9.93 6.72
CA LYS A 320 -20.37 9.82 7.13
C LYS A 320 -20.85 8.37 7.18
N LEU A 321 -20.45 7.56 6.18
CA LEU A 321 -20.79 6.14 6.14
C LEU A 321 -20.19 5.38 7.32
N LEU A 322 -18.89 5.61 7.61
CA LEU A 322 -18.19 4.99 8.73
C LEU A 322 -18.73 5.42 10.10
N LEU A 323 -19.17 6.68 10.25
CA LEU A 323 -19.86 7.18 11.43
C LEU A 323 -21.21 6.47 11.64
N ASP A 324 -22.04 6.44 10.59
CA ASP A 324 -23.37 5.81 10.64
C ASP A 324 -23.27 4.32 11.01
N LYS A 325 -22.20 3.66 10.56
CA LYS A 325 -21.87 2.26 10.90
C LYS A 325 -21.25 2.09 12.29
N GLY A 326 -20.85 3.18 12.96
CA GLY A 326 -20.17 3.13 14.25
C GLY A 326 -18.72 2.65 14.19
N GLN A 327 -18.10 2.61 12.99
CA GLN A 327 -16.69 2.22 12.81
C GLN A 327 -15.72 3.33 13.24
N ILE A 328 -16.15 4.58 13.21
CA ILE A 328 -15.42 5.74 13.73
C ILE A 328 -16.30 6.56 14.66
N LYS A 329 -15.70 7.31 15.59
CA LYS A 329 -16.39 8.20 16.52
C LYS A 329 -16.47 9.64 16.00
N ALA A 330 -15.55 10.04 15.14
CA ALA A 330 -15.50 11.36 14.49
C ALA A 330 -14.74 11.23 13.17
N ILE A 331 -15.09 12.05 12.19
CA ILE A 331 -14.33 12.17 10.94
C ILE A 331 -13.03 12.92 11.27
N PRO A 332 -11.84 12.37 10.95
CA PRO A 332 -10.58 13.04 11.22
C PRO A 332 -10.41 14.26 10.30
N ALA A 333 -9.52 15.20 10.67
CA ALA A 333 -9.08 16.25 9.76
C ALA A 333 -8.46 15.61 8.51
N ILE A 334 -8.94 15.97 7.32
CA ILE A 334 -8.56 15.31 6.06
C ILE A 334 -7.07 15.50 5.78
N GLU A 335 -6.52 16.65 6.11
CA GLU A 335 -5.08 16.95 6.01
C GLU A 335 -4.21 16.00 6.85
N ALA A 336 -4.76 15.40 7.90
CA ALA A 336 -4.05 14.40 8.69
C ALA A 336 -3.92 13.04 8.00
N THR A 337 -4.78 12.76 6.99
CA THR A 337 -4.83 11.48 6.28
C THR A 337 -3.86 11.38 5.09
N MET A 338 -3.19 12.48 4.72
CA MET A 338 -2.41 12.54 3.47
C MET A 338 -1.15 13.38 3.58
N ASP A 339 -0.23 13.17 2.63
CA ASP A 339 0.99 13.95 2.45
C ASP A 339 1.25 14.14 0.95
N ALA A 340 0.77 15.23 0.39
CA ALA A 340 0.84 15.53 -1.04
C ALA A 340 2.25 15.87 -1.54
N ARG A 341 3.24 16.13 -0.67
CA ARG A 341 4.56 16.65 -1.07
C ARG A 341 5.29 15.75 -2.06
N PHE A 342 5.12 14.42 -1.95
CA PHE A 342 5.78 13.47 -2.85
C PHE A 342 5.28 13.61 -4.29
N VAL A 343 3.96 13.65 -4.49
CA VAL A 343 3.35 13.86 -5.81
C VAL A 343 3.64 15.27 -6.32
N THR A 344 3.52 16.29 -5.46
CA THR A 344 3.78 17.69 -5.83
C THR A 344 5.22 17.91 -6.32
N ALA A 345 6.21 17.22 -5.72
CA ALA A 345 7.60 17.31 -6.14
C ALA A 345 7.84 16.74 -7.55
N LEU A 346 7.03 15.78 -7.98
CA LEU A 346 7.14 15.14 -9.30
C LEU A 346 6.42 15.92 -10.41
N THR A 347 5.38 16.68 -10.07
CA THR A 347 4.56 17.43 -11.05
C THR A 347 5.03 18.87 -11.27
N LYS A 348 6.00 19.37 -10.47
CA LYS A 348 6.63 20.68 -10.62
C LYS A 348 7.87 20.68 -11.51
N LYS A 349 8.26 19.54 -12.04
CA LYS A 349 9.37 19.38 -12.99
C LYS A 349 8.83 19.41 -14.41
#